data_2317d79ea7b72685403c18ba3244aee9
#
_entry.id   2317d79ea7b72685403c18ba3244aee9
#
_cell.length_a   1.000
_cell.length_b   1.000
_cell.length_c   1.000
_cell.angle_alpha   90.00
_cell.angle_beta   90.00
_cell.angle_gamma   90.00
#
_symmetry.space_group_name_H-M   'P 1'
#
loop_
_entity.id
_entity.type
_entity.pdbx_description
1 polymer ?
#
loop_
_entity_poly.entity_id
_entity_poly.type
_entity_poly.pdbx_seq_one_letter_code
_entity_poly.pdbx_strand_id
1 'polypeptide(L)'
;MRRGWGSVFATLGLAALGGGMLFFAAIMAPLVFLHLPVGVAGPFIRTAFPWYYGYCIASAIIVVLGFLMRKEWFTLLVPLAVIGITWWLWQVQLPVLDAMRAADDTAGFARGHQLAVWLNGAELFGATVLLVRVGAWLK
;
A
#
# COMPACT_ATOMS: atom_id res chain seq x y z
N MET A 1 -0.46 -1.07 -30.55
CA MET A 1 -0.16 0.18 -29.84
C MET A 1 -0.80 0.24 -28.44
N ARG A 2 -2.12 0.10 -28.27
CA ARG A 2 -2.78 0.13 -26.93
C ARG A 2 -2.25 -0.92 -25.93
N ARG A 3 -1.99 -2.16 -26.36
CA ARG A 3 -1.46 -3.22 -25.48
C ARG A 3 -0.04 -2.91 -24.97
N GLY A 4 0.80 -2.27 -25.78
CA GLY A 4 2.14 -1.86 -25.35
C GLY A 4 2.10 -0.83 -24.23
N TRP A 5 1.32 0.23 -24.40
CA TRP A 5 1.12 1.24 -23.35
C TRP A 5 0.47 0.66 -22.09
N GLY A 6 -0.49 -0.27 -22.24
CA GLY A 6 -1.07 -0.97 -21.10
C GLY A 6 -0.03 -1.73 -20.28
N SER A 7 0.96 -2.38 -20.94
CA SER A 7 2.06 -3.03 -20.24
C SER A 7 2.94 -2.01 -19.50
N VAL A 8 3.25 -0.87 -20.13
CA VAL A 8 4.03 0.19 -19.50
C VAL A 8 3.34 0.72 -18.23
N PHE A 9 2.05 1.08 -18.32
CA PHE A 9 1.30 1.56 -17.16
C PHE A 9 1.22 0.49 -16.07
N ALA A 10 0.93 -0.77 -16.40
CA ALA A 10 0.87 -1.85 -15.42
C ALA A 10 2.22 -2.04 -14.71
N THR A 11 3.32 -2.09 -15.47
CA THR A 11 4.67 -2.28 -14.91
C THR A 11 5.09 -1.11 -14.03
N LEU A 12 4.94 0.13 -14.51
CA LEU A 12 5.31 1.32 -13.74
C LEU A 12 4.45 1.47 -12.48
N GLY A 13 3.13 1.26 -12.60
CA GLY A 13 2.23 1.32 -11.46
C GLY A 13 2.54 0.26 -10.39
N LEU A 14 2.82 -0.99 -10.81
CA LEU A 14 3.18 -2.06 -9.88
C LEU A 14 4.56 -1.84 -9.25
N ALA A 15 5.54 -1.35 -10.01
CA ALA A 15 6.86 -1.03 -9.50
C ALA A 15 6.79 0.13 -8.50
N ALA A 16 6.00 1.18 -8.79
CA ALA A 16 5.75 2.28 -7.88
C ALA A 16 5.04 1.79 -6.60
N LEU A 17 3.95 1.04 -6.75
CA LEU A 17 3.18 0.51 -5.62
C LEU A 17 4.05 -0.35 -4.71
N GLY A 18 4.64 -1.42 -5.24
CA GLY A 18 5.47 -2.36 -4.46
C GLY A 18 6.74 -1.71 -3.91
N GLY A 19 7.40 -0.87 -4.70
CA GLY A 19 8.59 -0.14 -4.28
C GLY A 19 8.32 0.86 -3.16
N GLY A 20 7.23 1.63 -3.26
CA GLY A 20 6.82 2.56 -2.20
C GLY A 20 6.40 1.87 -0.92
N MET A 21 5.63 0.77 -1.02
CA MET A 21 5.25 -0.04 0.14
C MET A 21 6.47 -0.65 0.84
N LEU A 22 7.39 -1.22 0.07
CA LEU A 22 8.62 -1.80 0.61
C LEU A 22 9.52 -0.74 1.23
N PHE A 23 9.70 0.41 0.58
CA PHE A 23 10.48 1.52 1.12
C PHE A 23 9.91 2.01 2.45
N PHE A 24 8.59 2.22 2.52
CA PHE A 24 7.94 2.67 3.75
C PHE A 24 8.12 1.66 4.89
N ALA A 25 7.85 0.36 4.62
CA ALA A 25 7.88 -0.69 5.64
C ALA A 25 9.30 -1.08 6.08
N ALA A 26 10.25 -1.17 5.14
CA ALA A 26 11.59 -1.69 5.42
C ALA A 26 12.63 -0.60 5.73
N ILE A 27 12.39 0.63 5.33
CA ILE A 27 13.35 1.74 5.48
C ILE A 27 12.75 2.88 6.30
N MET A 28 11.69 3.51 5.81
CA MET A 28 11.16 4.75 6.40
C MET A 28 10.70 4.54 7.85
N ALA A 29 9.80 3.59 8.10
CA ALA A 29 9.27 3.35 9.44
C ALA A 29 10.34 2.87 10.42
N PRO A 30 11.21 1.88 10.10
CA PRO A 30 12.32 1.50 10.98
C PRO A 30 13.26 2.65 11.30
N LEU A 31 13.68 3.46 10.31
CA LEU A 31 14.57 4.59 10.55
C LEU A 31 13.98 5.60 11.53
N VAL A 32 12.71 5.93 11.39
CA VAL A 32 12.03 6.86 12.30
C VAL A 32 12.03 6.33 13.74
N PHE A 33 11.68 5.06 13.95
CA PHE A 33 11.63 4.47 15.30
C PHE A 33 13.01 4.18 15.90
N LEU A 34 14.04 3.99 15.07
CA LEU A 34 15.42 3.79 15.55
C LEU A 34 16.09 5.10 15.97
N HIS A 35 15.75 6.23 15.32
CA HIS A 35 16.49 7.49 15.52
C HIS A 35 15.68 8.56 16.26
N LEU A 36 14.37 8.43 16.40
CA LEU A 36 13.53 9.38 17.13
C LEU A 36 12.98 8.77 18.42
N PRO A 37 12.86 9.56 19.50
CA PRO A 37 12.14 9.13 20.71
C PRO A 37 10.72 8.70 20.36
N VAL A 38 10.19 7.66 21.04
CA VAL A 38 8.88 7.08 20.74
C VAL A 38 7.74 8.12 20.74
N GLY A 39 7.82 9.10 21.66
CA GLY A 39 6.85 10.20 21.74
C GLY A 39 6.85 11.14 20.52
N VAL A 40 7.92 11.12 19.70
CA VAL A 40 8.04 11.91 18.45
C VAL A 40 7.82 11.01 17.24
N ALA A 41 8.38 9.81 17.24
CA ALA A 41 8.32 8.86 16.14
C ALA A 41 6.87 8.47 15.79
N GLY A 42 6.05 8.15 16.78
CA GLY A 42 4.66 7.77 16.59
C GLY A 42 3.83 8.86 15.90
N PRO A 43 3.75 10.08 16.45
CA PRO A 43 3.07 11.20 15.81
C PRO A 43 3.60 11.52 14.41
N PHE A 44 4.92 11.47 14.20
CA PHE A 44 5.53 11.71 12.89
C PHE A 44 5.04 10.69 11.84
N ILE A 45 5.16 9.39 12.15
CA ILE A 45 4.68 8.32 11.26
C ILE A 45 3.17 8.46 11.02
N ARG A 46 2.40 8.83 12.04
CA ARG A 46 0.96 9.07 11.90
C ARG A 46 0.65 10.13 10.83
N THR A 47 1.43 11.20 10.75
CA THR A 47 1.24 12.24 9.71
C THR A 47 1.67 11.79 8.32
N ALA A 48 2.52 10.77 8.20
CA ALA A 48 2.96 10.23 6.92
C ALA A 48 1.91 9.29 6.28
N PHE A 49 1.04 8.63 7.08
CA PHE A 49 0.09 7.64 6.57
C PHE A 49 -0.88 8.17 5.50
N PRO A 50 -1.52 9.34 5.62
CA PRO A 50 -2.39 9.85 4.57
C PRO A 50 -1.69 9.98 3.21
N TRP A 51 -0.45 10.45 3.22
CA TRP A 51 0.38 10.57 2.02
C TRP A 51 0.76 9.21 1.45
N TYR A 52 1.14 8.28 2.31
CA TYR A 52 1.46 6.91 1.94
C TYR A 52 0.25 6.20 1.32
N TYR A 53 -0.93 6.28 1.95
CA TYR A 53 -2.14 5.65 1.42
C TYR A 53 -2.61 6.32 0.11
N GLY A 54 -2.53 7.64 0.01
CA GLY A 54 -2.80 8.37 -1.23
C GLY A 54 -1.88 7.94 -2.37
N TYR A 55 -0.60 7.76 -2.08
CA TYR A 55 0.39 7.24 -3.03
C TYR A 55 0.07 5.80 -3.48
N CYS A 56 -0.28 4.91 -2.55
CA CYS A 56 -0.65 3.52 -2.87
C CYS A 56 -1.89 3.47 -3.78
N ILE A 57 -2.94 4.25 -3.45
CA ILE A 57 -4.16 4.33 -4.26
C ILE A 57 -3.85 4.87 -5.66
N ALA A 58 -3.09 5.96 -5.78
CA ALA A 58 -2.71 6.54 -7.07
C ALA A 58 -1.92 5.54 -7.93
N SER A 59 -0.96 4.84 -7.34
CA SER A 59 -0.18 3.80 -8.01
C SER A 59 -1.07 2.64 -8.48
N ALA A 60 -2.00 2.18 -7.63
CA ALA A 60 -2.94 1.11 -7.97
C ALA A 60 -3.92 1.52 -9.09
N ILE A 61 -4.34 2.79 -9.15
CA ILE A 61 -5.16 3.32 -10.25
C ILE A 61 -4.38 3.23 -11.58
N ILE A 62 -3.10 3.55 -11.59
CA ILE A 62 -2.25 3.41 -12.79
C ILE A 62 -2.20 1.95 -13.25
N VAL A 63 -2.10 0.99 -12.31
CA VAL A 63 -2.15 -0.45 -12.60
C VAL A 63 -3.51 -0.83 -13.22
N VAL A 64 -4.62 -0.36 -12.65
CA VAL A 64 -5.96 -0.59 -13.18
C VAL A 64 -6.06 -0.11 -14.63
N LEU A 65 -5.62 1.11 -14.91
CA LEU A 65 -5.62 1.65 -16.28
C LEU A 65 -4.81 0.77 -17.24
N GLY A 66 -3.63 0.31 -16.81
CA GLY A 66 -2.79 -0.60 -17.60
C GLY A 66 -3.50 -1.91 -17.94
N PHE A 67 -4.13 -2.55 -16.95
CA PHE A 67 -4.86 -3.81 -17.15
C PHE A 67 -6.15 -3.65 -17.97
N LEU A 68 -6.88 -2.54 -17.82
CA LEU A 68 -8.02 -2.22 -18.68
C LEU A 68 -7.61 -2.09 -20.15
N MET A 69 -6.49 -1.40 -20.43
CA MET A 69 -5.98 -1.25 -21.79
C MET A 69 -5.56 -2.59 -22.40
N ARG A 70 -5.15 -3.56 -21.58
CA ARG A 70 -4.78 -4.91 -21.98
C ARG A 70 -5.96 -5.89 -22.01
N LYS A 71 -7.11 -5.53 -21.43
CA LYS A 71 -8.28 -6.38 -21.24
C LYS A 71 -8.00 -7.58 -20.32
N GLU A 72 -7.16 -7.38 -19.29
CA GLU A 72 -6.76 -8.39 -18.30
C GLU A 72 -7.74 -8.39 -17.11
N TRP A 73 -8.98 -8.77 -17.33
CA TRP A 73 -10.09 -8.60 -16.40
C TRP A 73 -9.88 -9.29 -15.04
N PHE A 74 -9.33 -10.50 -15.02
CA PHE A 74 -9.10 -11.23 -13.77
C PHE A 74 -7.97 -10.61 -12.93
N THR A 75 -6.97 -10.02 -13.56
CA THR A 75 -5.87 -9.36 -12.84
C THR A 75 -6.27 -8.05 -12.20
N LEU A 76 -7.39 -7.44 -12.63
CA LEU A 76 -7.95 -6.23 -12.02
C LEU A 76 -8.37 -6.43 -10.56
N LEU A 77 -8.71 -7.66 -10.16
CA LEU A 77 -9.13 -7.93 -8.78
C LEU A 77 -8.10 -7.49 -7.75
N VAL A 78 -6.80 -7.69 -8.04
CA VAL A 78 -5.74 -7.33 -7.09
C VAL A 78 -5.60 -5.82 -6.90
N PRO A 79 -5.39 -4.98 -7.93
CA PRO A 79 -5.28 -3.55 -7.73
C PRO A 79 -6.57 -2.90 -7.23
N LEU A 80 -7.75 -3.43 -7.58
CA LEU A 80 -9.02 -2.99 -7.01
C LEU A 80 -9.13 -3.33 -5.53
N ALA A 81 -8.69 -4.52 -5.12
CA ALA A 81 -8.60 -4.90 -3.70
C ALA A 81 -7.62 -3.99 -2.94
N VAL A 82 -6.46 -3.67 -3.52
CA VAL A 82 -5.50 -2.70 -2.94
C VAL A 82 -6.18 -1.35 -2.72
N ILE A 83 -6.89 -0.81 -3.72
CA ILE A 83 -7.60 0.47 -3.58
C ILE A 83 -8.62 0.39 -2.43
N GLY A 84 -9.44 -0.65 -2.38
CA GLY A 84 -10.49 -0.81 -1.37
C GLY A 84 -9.92 -0.99 0.04
N ILE A 85 -8.92 -1.86 0.22
CA ILE A 85 -8.27 -2.13 1.50
C ILE A 85 -7.53 -0.87 1.99
N THR A 86 -6.72 -0.23 1.13
CA THR A 86 -5.99 0.99 1.49
C THR A 86 -6.95 2.14 1.84
N TRP A 87 -8.05 2.29 1.11
CA TRP A 87 -9.11 3.26 1.43
C TRP A 87 -9.73 2.98 2.80
N TRP A 88 -10.05 1.72 3.10
CA TRP A 88 -10.59 1.31 4.40
C TRP A 88 -9.58 1.55 5.53
N LEU A 89 -8.30 1.19 5.33
CA LEU A 89 -7.22 1.46 6.29
C LEU A 89 -7.11 2.96 6.59
N TRP A 90 -7.24 3.80 5.57
CA TRP A 90 -7.15 5.25 5.73
C TRP A 90 -8.35 5.85 6.45
N GLN A 91 -9.57 5.53 5.99
CA GLN A 91 -10.80 6.22 6.42
C GLN A 91 -11.43 5.61 7.67
N VAL A 92 -11.18 4.34 7.94
CA VAL A 92 -11.78 3.61 9.05
C VAL A 92 -10.75 3.18 10.08
N GLN A 93 -9.76 2.39 9.68
CA GLN A 93 -8.82 1.80 10.62
C GLN A 93 -7.93 2.85 11.29
N LEU A 94 -7.44 3.82 10.55
CA LEU A 94 -6.54 4.85 11.08
C LEU A 94 -7.20 5.73 12.16
N PRO A 95 -8.44 6.24 11.99
CA PRO A 95 -9.17 6.91 13.07
C PRO A 95 -9.46 6.01 14.29
N VAL A 96 -9.74 4.72 14.08
CA VAL A 96 -9.93 3.76 15.17
C VAL A 96 -8.65 3.59 15.99
N LEU A 97 -7.49 3.49 15.33
CA LEU A 97 -6.20 3.43 16.01
C LEU A 97 -5.89 4.72 16.79
N ASP A 98 -6.25 5.88 16.25
CA ASP A 98 -6.11 7.15 16.95
C ASP A 98 -6.99 7.21 18.21
N ALA A 99 -8.23 6.72 18.14
CA ALA A 99 -9.13 6.66 19.29
C ALA A 99 -8.61 5.69 20.37
N MET A 100 -8.08 4.53 19.99
CA MET A 100 -7.47 3.57 20.91
C MET A 100 -6.25 4.19 21.63
N ARG A 101 -5.41 4.93 20.89
CA ARG A 101 -4.25 5.63 21.45
C ARG A 101 -4.71 6.72 22.44
N ALA A 102 -5.73 7.48 22.11
CA ALA A 102 -6.28 8.54 22.98
C ALA A 102 -6.91 7.98 24.25
N ALA A 103 -7.41 6.74 24.22
CA ALA A 103 -7.99 6.03 25.35
C ALA A 103 -6.96 5.20 26.15
N ASP A 104 -5.66 5.27 25.84
CA ASP A 104 -4.60 4.44 26.41
C ASP A 104 -4.85 2.91 26.28
N ASP A 105 -5.69 2.50 25.32
CA ASP A 105 -5.94 1.09 24.99
C ASP A 105 -4.76 0.52 24.17
N THR A 106 -3.67 0.21 24.85
CA THR A 106 -2.46 -0.33 24.23
C THR A 106 -2.69 -1.70 23.60
N ALA A 107 -3.52 -2.54 24.20
CA ALA A 107 -3.83 -3.88 23.69
C ALA A 107 -4.70 -3.82 22.43
N GLY A 108 -5.72 -2.97 22.42
CA GLY A 108 -6.56 -2.70 21.26
C GLY A 108 -5.76 -2.12 20.11
N PHE A 109 -4.92 -1.12 20.39
CA PHE A 109 -4.01 -0.52 19.42
C PHE A 109 -3.08 -1.56 18.80
N ALA A 110 -2.43 -2.40 19.60
CA ALA A 110 -1.51 -3.44 19.11
C ALA A 110 -2.22 -4.40 18.14
N ARG A 111 -3.43 -4.87 18.47
CA ARG A 111 -4.23 -5.76 17.60
C ARG A 111 -4.63 -5.06 16.30
N GLY A 112 -5.12 -3.83 16.38
CA GLY A 112 -5.53 -3.05 15.21
C GLY A 112 -4.35 -2.72 14.30
N HIS A 113 -3.21 -2.37 14.86
CA HIS A 113 -1.97 -2.14 14.11
C HIS A 113 -1.48 -3.42 13.44
N GLN A 114 -1.49 -4.56 14.14
CA GLN A 114 -1.15 -5.87 13.58
C GLN A 114 -2.01 -6.20 12.35
N LEU A 115 -3.33 -5.95 12.42
CA LEU A 115 -4.24 -6.14 11.28
C LEU A 115 -3.82 -5.27 10.09
N ALA A 116 -3.51 -4.00 10.32
CA ALA A 116 -3.06 -3.10 9.26
C ALA A 116 -1.74 -3.60 8.62
N VAL A 117 -0.80 -4.09 9.43
CA VAL A 117 0.47 -4.68 8.94
C VAL A 117 0.22 -5.90 8.07
N TRP A 118 -0.66 -6.83 8.48
CA TRP A 118 -1.01 -8.01 7.68
C TRP A 118 -1.69 -7.65 6.37
N LEU A 119 -2.61 -6.68 6.38
CA LEU A 119 -3.29 -6.21 5.15
C LEU A 119 -2.30 -5.58 4.18
N ASN A 120 -1.44 -4.67 4.65
CA ASN A 120 -0.39 -4.09 3.81
C ASN A 120 0.59 -5.17 3.28
N GLY A 121 0.92 -6.17 4.09
CA GLY A 121 1.74 -7.31 3.66
C GLY A 121 1.09 -8.11 2.54
N ALA A 122 -0.22 -8.37 2.63
CA ALA A 122 -0.97 -9.04 1.59
C ALA A 122 -1.05 -8.23 0.28
N GLU A 123 -1.23 -6.90 0.39
CA GLU A 123 -1.21 -5.98 -0.75
C GLU A 123 0.16 -5.99 -1.44
N LEU A 124 1.25 -5.90 -0.67
CA LEU A 124 2.62 -5.96 -1.20
C LEU A 124 2.90 -7.30 -1.89
N PHE A 125 2.46 -8.40 -1.30
CA PHE A 125 2.58 -9.74 -1.90
C PHE A 125 1.83 -9.80 -3.23
N GLY A 126 0.57 -9.36 -3.27
CA GLY A 126 -0.23 -9.32 -4.49
C GLY A 126 0.39 -8.46 -5.59
N ALA A 127 0.89 -7.27 -5.23
CA ALA A 127 1.60 -6.39 -6.17
C ALA A 127 2.87 -7.04 -6.73
N THR A 128 3.64 -7.74 -5.88
CA THR A 128 4.86 -8.45 -6.28
C THR A 128 4.56 -9.60 -7.24
N VAL A 129 3.55 -10.41 -6.95
CA VAL A 129 3.12 -11.52 -7.83
C VAL A 129 2.70 -10.98 -9.19
N LEU A 130 1.93 -9.89 -9.22
CA LEU A 130 1.53 -9.27 -10.48
C LEU A 130 2.72 -8.66 -11.23
N LEU A 131 3.67 -8.05 -10.53
CA LEU A 131 4.87 -7.48 -11.17
C LEU A 131 5.70 -8.57 -11.86
N VAL A 132 5.89 -9.71 -11.21
CA VAL A 132 6.56 -10.89 -11.81
C VAL A 132 5.80 -11.38 -13.04
N ARG A 133 4.47 -11.50 -12.95
CA ARG A 133 3.63 -11.90 -14.08
C ARG A 133 3.72 -10.93 -15.26
N VAL A 134 3.66 -9.62 -14.98
CA VAL A 134 3.76 -8.58 -16.00
C VAL A 134 5.17 -8.57 -16.64
N GLY A 135 6.21 -8.81 -15.85
CA GLY A 135 7.57 -8.96 -16.35
C GLY A 135 7.72 -10.04 -17.42
N ALA A 136 6.91 -11.10 -17.35
CA ALA A 136 6.88 -12.14 -18.39
C ALA A 136 6.26 -11.66 -19.73
N TRP A 137 5.53 -10.54 -19.74
CA TRP A 137 4.96 -9.96 -20.97
C TRP A 137 5.98 -9.16 -21.80
N LEU A 138 7.13 -8.86 -21.20
CA LEU A 138 8.18 -8.05 -21.82
C LEU A 138 9.18 -8.91 -22.61
N LYS A 139 9.02 -10.24 -22.56
CA LYS A 139 9.75 -11.22 -23.35
C LYS A 139 9.01 -11.52 -24.64
#